data_5cd1ae7619075a2d92b1308fd2fb80b3
#
_entry.id   5cd1ae7619075a2d92b1308fd2fb80b3
#
_cell.length_a   1.000
_cell.length_b   1.000
_cell.length_c   1.000
_cell.angle_alpha   90.00
_cell.angle_beta   90.00
_cell.angle_gamma   90.00
#
_symmetry.space_group_name_H-M   'P 1'
#
loop_
_entity.id
_entity.type
_entity.pdbx_description
1 polymer ?
#
loop_
_entity_poly.entity_id
_entity_poly.type
_entity_poly.pdbx_seq_one_letter_code
_entity_poly.pdbx_strand_id
1 'polypeptide(L)'
;MSRTDHRNPNVAGLRPRSKLVHGGIRRSQFDETCEALYQTSGFVYGSAEEAENAFANDGTRHVYSRFRNPTSAMFEDRLAEYEGAEWAYATASGMAAVHGALMSGLRAGDRVVAPRALFISCYWILKELCGRYGIETVFVDGTNLTEWEEALSKPTKAVFLETPSNPGLEVVDLQAVCDLAHKAGAVVVVDNAFATPVLQRPFDFGADVIIYSATKHIDGEGRCLGGIILTNDKQYGSDVIHPYLRHTGPTISPFNSWLLLKGMETLELRVQAQSAAGLQVAEFLESHPKVAQVLYPLLPSHPQYDLVRKQMTGGGNMLSVFLKGGKTEAFNTLNGLRMVMISNNLGDSKSLITHPATTTHSKLTDEEKVAARIEPGLLRLSVGLEDPQDIIEDLDRALAEA
;
A
#
# COMPACT_ATOMS: atom_id res chain seq x y z
N MET A 1 -4.77 43.40 -2.38
CA MET A 1 -4.46 42.06 -2.87
C MET A 1 -3.19 41.61 -2.15
N SER A 2 -3.27 40.62 -1.22
CA SER A 2 -2.08 40.04 -0.60
C SER A 2 -1.30 39.35 -1.70
N ARG A 3 0.00 39.67 -1.82
CA ARG A 3 0.90 38.90 -2.69
C ARG A 3 0.82 37.43 -2.25
N THR A 4 0.40 36.55 -3.15
CA THR A 4 0.50 35.11 -2.94
C THR A 4 1.97 34.78 -2.61
N ASP A 5 2.20 34.14 -1.46
CA ASP A 5 3.54 33.71 -1.09
C ASP A 5 3.94 32.54 -2.00
N HIS A 6 4.72 32.83 -3.05
CA HIS A 6 5.18 31.83 -4.01
C HIS A 6 6.16 30.80 -3.41
N ARG A 7 6.64 31.02 -2.18
CA ARG A 7 7.56 30.11 -1.48
C ARG A 7 6.87 28.84 -1.05
N ASN A 8 5.59 28.93 -0.65
CA ASN A 8 4.77 27.79 -0.25
C ASN A 8 3.49 27.80 -1.10
N PRO A 9 3.46 27.07 -2.22
CA PRO A 9 2.35 27.14 -3.16
C PRO A 9 1.07 26.61 -2.51
N ASN A 10 -0.04 27.34 -2.71
CA ASN A 10 -1.36 26.82 -2.38
C ASN A 10 -1.76 25.80 -3.45
N VAL A 11 -1.87 24.54 -3.05
CA VAL A 11 -2.23 23.42 -3.94
C VAL A 11 -3.73 23.16 -4.01
N ALA A 12 -4.56 23.92 -3.26
CA ALA A 12 -6.00 23.83 -3.37
C ALA A 12 -6.44 24.14 -4.82
N GLY A 13 -7.21 23.26 -5.42
CA GLY A 13 -7.66 23.38 -6.81
C GLY A 13 -6.64 22.93 -7.87
N LEU A 14 -5.42 22.54 -7.51
CA LEU A 14 -4.50 21.91 -8.45
C LEU A 14 -4.94 20.47 -8.77
N ARG A 15 -4.64 20.04 -10.00
CA ARG A 15 -4.85 18.66 -10.43
C ARG A 15 -3.91 17.70 -9.67
N PRO A 16 -4.29 16.40 -9.50
CA PRO A 16 -3.53 15.43 -8.70
C PRO A 16 -2.03 15.41 -9.00
N ARG A 17 -1.64 15.29 -10.27
CA ARG A 17 -0.21 15.28 -10.66
C ARG A 17 0.58 16.50 -10.17
N SER A 18 -0.02 17.68 -10.20
CA SER A 18 0.62 18.90 -9.69
C SER A 18 0.78 18.87 -8.16
N LYS A 19 -0.16 18.22 -7.44
CA LYS A 19 -0.05 18.02 -5.99
C LYS A 19 1.11 17.10 -5.61
N LEU A 20 1.42 16.07 -6.43
CA LEU A 20 2.59 15.21 -6.22
C LEU A 20 3.92 15.97 -6.26
N VAL A 21 3.98 17.08 -7.00
CA VAL A 21 5.18 17.90 -7.15
C VAL A 21 5.23 19.04 -6.13
N HIS A 22 4.08 19.65 -5.82
CA HIS A 22 4.02 20.90 -5.04
C HIS A 22 3.38 20.76 -3.66
N GLY A 23 2.70 19.64 -3.38
CA GLY A 23 2.02 19.43 -2.12
C GLY A 23 2.98 19.33 -0.94
N GLY A 24 2.55 19.82 0.22
CA GLY A 24 3.30 19.73 1.47
C GLY A 24 4.62 20.49 1.53
N ILE A 25 4.99 21.27 0.49
CA ILE A 25 6.28 22.00 0.46
C ILE A 25 6.34 23.02 1.61
N ARG A 26 7.43 22.96 2.37
CA ARG A 26 7.79 23.91 3.42
C ARG A 26 9.23 24.35 3.22
N ARG A 27 9.43 25.52 2.62
CA ARG A 27 10.77 26.08 2.41
C ARG A 27 11.36 26.60 3.70
N SER A 28 12.67 26.45 3.86
CA SER A 28 13.40 27.06 4.96
C SER A 28 13.63 28.56 4.69
N GLN A 29 14.41 29.19 5.57
CA GLN A 29 14.84 30.59 5.42
C GLN A 29 15.70 30.84 4.15
N PHE A 30 16.13 29.79 3.46
CA PHE A 30 16.99 29.89 2.26
C PHE A 30 16.20 29.78 0.96
N ASP A 31 14.86 29.57 1.02
CA ASP A 31 13.98 29.45 -0.15
C ASP A 31 14.47 28.44 -1.21
N GLU A 32 15.00 27.30 -0.74
CA GLU A 32 15.55 26.23 -1.56
C GLU A 32 14.49 25.62 -2.51
N THR A 33 14.94 25.19 -3.71
CA THR A 33 14.06 24.53 -4.68
C THR A 33 13.70 23.10 -4.28
N CYS A 34 14.67 22.32 -3.78
CA CYS A 34 14.48 20.97 -3.27
C CYS A 34 14.17 21.04 -1.77
N GLU A 35 13.23 20.24 -1.33
CA GLU A 35 12.81 20.21 0.08
C GLU A 35 13.98 19.87 1.02
N ALA A 36 14.10 20.62 2.11
CA ALA A 36 15.17 20.46 3.08
C ALA A 36 15.04 19.16 3.90
N LEU A 37 16.18 18.51 4.13
CA LEU A 37 16.29 17.33 5.00
C LEU A 37 16.66 17.77 6.43
N TYR A 38 15.72 17.64 7.36
CA TYR A 38 15.92 17.95 8.78
C TYR A 38 16.32 16.69 9.57
N GLN A 39 17.60 16.35 9.49
CA GLN A 39 18.15 15.17 10.18
C GLN A 39 18.47 15.51 11.64
N THR A 40 17.42 15.54 12.48
CA THR A 40 17.53 15.82 13.92
C THR A 40 16.56 14.98 14.73
N SER A 41 16.91 14.67 15.98
CA SER A 41 16.01 14.01 16.93
C SER A 41 15.21 15.00 17.78
N GLY A 42 15.75 16.20 18.06
CA GLY A 42 15.15 17.17 18.97
C GLY A 42 15.34 18.61 18.50
N PHE A 43 14.67 19.52 19.18
CA PHE A 43 14.65 20.96 18.89
C PHE A 43 14.94 21.75 20.15
N VAL A 44 15.51 22.96 20.01
CA VAL A 44 15.83 23.86 21.10
C VAL A 44 14.77 24.94 21.24
N TYR A 45 14.67 25.53 22.45
CA TYR A 45 13.70 26.57 22.79
C TYR A 45 14.45 27.79 23.29
N GLY A 46 13.89 28.97 23.07
CA GLY A 46 14.47 30.24 23.54
C GLY A 46 14.28 30.46 25.03
N SER A 47 13.27 29.84 25.67
CA SER A 47 12.99 29.92 27.09
C SER A 47 12.27 28.66 27.59
N ALA A 48 12.15 28.51 28.92
CA ALA A 48 11.38 27.44 29.55
C ALA A 48 9.87 27.56 29.24
N GLU A 49 9.37 28.79 29.18
CA GLU A 49 7.96 29.06 28.83
C GLU A 49 7.65 28.68 27.39
N GLU A 50 8.57 28.89 26.44
CA GLU A 50 8.43 28.37 25.08
C GLU A 50 8.38 26.86 25.05
N ALA A 51 9.21 26.19 25.84
CA ALA A 51 9.21 24.74 25.95
C ALA A 51 7.87 24.22 26.51
N GLU A 52 7.41 24.83 27.64
CA GLU A 52 6.11 24.48 28.25
C GLU A 52 4.96 24.64 27.23
N ASN A 53 4.89 25.79 26.54
CA ASN A 53 3.89 26.04 25.52
C ASN A 53 3.93 25.07 24.35
N ALA A 54 5.13 24.66 23.89
CA ALA A 54 5.29 23.69 22.82
C ALA A 54 4.76 22.30 23.19
N PHE A 55 4.88 21.89 24.45
CA PHE A 55 4.34 20.62 24.95
C PHE A 55 2.84 20.70 25.29
N ALA A 56 2.34 21.87 25.73
CA ALA A 56 0.93 22.08 26.03
C ALA A 56 0.07 22.18 24.75
N ASN A 57 0.63 22.71 23.65
CA ASN A 57 -0.06 22.94 22.38
C ASN A 57 0.49 21.98 21.30
N ASP A 58 0.13 20.70 21.39
CA ASP A 58 0.61 19.67 20.48
C ASP A 58 0.30 20.02 19.01
N GLY A 59 1.33 19.92 18.17
CA GLY A 59 1.24 20.19 16.74
C GLY A 59 1.51 21.65 16.31
N THR A 60 1.66 22.61 17.22
CA THR A 60 2.00 24.00 16.88
C THR A 60 3.47 24.21 16.59
N ARG A 61 4.34 23.34 17.15
CA ARG A 61 5.80 23.36 17.00
C ARG A 61 6.36 21.95 17.01
N HIS A 62 7.46 21.73 16.29
CA HIS A 62 8.22 20.48 16.38
C HIS A 62 8.98 20.43 17.71
N VAL A 63 8.78 19.35 18.48
CA VAL A 63 9.40 19.15 19.81
C VAL A 63 10.37 17.98 19.85
N TYR A 64 10.05 16.92 19.10
CA TYR A 64 10.85 15.70 19.01
C TYR A 64 10.48 14.92 17.75
N SER A 65 11.48 14.47 16.98
CA SER A 65 11.22 13.87 15.66
C SER A 65 10.40 12.58 15.69
N ARG A 66 10.39 11.85 16.82
CA ARG A 66 9.49 10.70 16.99
C ARG A 66 8.01 11.11 16.98
N PHE A 67 7.70 12.31 17.41
CA PHE A 67 6.34 12.86 17.39
C PHE A 67 5.99 13.40 16.00
N ARG A 68 6.84 14.29 15.50
CA ARG A 68 6.76 14.83 14.14
C ARG A 68 8.07 15.49 13.76
N ASN A 69 8.54 15.25 12.52
CA ASN A 69 9.72 15.87 11.95
C ASN A 69 9.29 16.74 10.74
N PRO A 70 9.93 17.90 10.48
CA PRO A 70 9.54 18.76 9.35
C PRO A 70 9.59 18.05 7.99
N THR A 71 10.60 17.20 7.73
CA THR A 71 10.72 16.44 6.48
C THR A 71 9.63 15.36 6.37
N SER A 72 9.39 14.61 7.46
CA SER A 72 8.31 13.61 7.48
C SER A 72 6.93 14.26 7.31
N ALA A 73 6.73 15.44 7.90
CA ALA A 73 5.49 16.19 7.74
C ALA A 73 5.24 16.61 6.28
N MET A 74 6.29 16.99 5.52
CA MET A 74 6.14 17.30 4.09
C MET A 74 5.69 16.08 3.28
N PHE A 75 6.22 14.88 3.60
CA PHE A 75 5.78 13.63 2.97
C PHE A 75 4.33 13.30 3.32
N GLU A 76 3.96 13.40 4.61
CA GLU A 76 2.61 13.19 5.11
C GLU A 76 1.60 14.13 4.42
N ASP A 77 1.88 15.44 4.44
CA ASP A 77 1.01 16.46 3.86
C ASP A 77 0.85 16.27 2.35
N ARG A 78 1.94 15.94 1.61
CA ARG A 78 1.89 15.71 0.15
C ARG A 78 0.99 14.56 -0.24
N LEU A 79 1.13 13.41 0.45
CA LEU A 79 0.29 12.26 0.13
C LEU A 79 -1.16 12.49 0.58
N ALA A 80 -1.39 13.14 1.73
CA ALA A 80 -2.73 13.53 2.16
C ALA A 80 -3.42 14.43 1.14
N GLU A 81 -2.73 15.46 0.63
CA GLU A 81 -3.25 16.36 -0.40
C GLU A 81 -3.56 15.64 -1.73
N TYR A 82 -2.74 14.65 -2.09
CA TYR A 82 -2.96 13.84 -3.28
C TYR A 82 -4.17 12.92 -3.15
N GLU A 83 -4.28 12.20 -2.03
CA GLU A 83 -5.41 11.31 -1.71
C GLU A 83 -6.70 12.05 -1.36
N GLY A 84 -6.60 13.30 -0.93
CA GLY A 84 -7.71 14.05 -0.37
C GLY A 84 -8.02 13.70 1.08
N ALA A 85 -7.01 13.20 1.83
CA ALA A 85 -7.14 12.89 3.25
C ALA A 85 -7.01 14.15 4.12
N GLU A 86 -7.71 14.16 5.26
CA GLU A 86 -7.61 15.24 6.25
C GLU A 86 -6.48 15.05 7.26
N TRP A 87 -5.99 13.81 7.37
CA TRP A 87 -4.93 13.45 8.29
C TRP A 87 -4.04 12.34 7.72
N ALA A 88 -2.74 12.42 7.99
CA ALA A 88 -1.76 11.40 7.63
C ALA A 88 -0.65 11.29 8.67
N TYR A 89 -0.05 10.10 8.80
CA TYR A 89 1.12 9.85 9.65
C TYR A 89 2.03 8.79 9.04
N ALA A 90 3.30 9.15 8.85
CA ALA A 90 4.30 8.27 8.28
C ALA A 90 4.90 7.33 9.33
N THR A 91 5.13 6.08 8.95
CA THR A 91 5.66 5.01 9.79
C THR A 91 6.92 4.37 9.20
N ALA A 92 7.70 3.67 10.02
CA ALA A 92 8.97 3.07 9.62
C ALA A 92 8.84 1.96 8.56
N SER A 93 7.65 1.40 8.37
CA SER A 93 7.36 0.35 7.37
C SER A 93 5.86 0.25 7.11
N GLY A 94 5.47 -0.39 5.99
CA GLY A 94 4.07 -0.72 5.73
C GLY A 94 3.43 -1.56 6.84
N MET A 95 4.14 -2.53 7.41
CA MET A 95 3.64 -3.34 8.52
C MET A 95 3.44 -2.54 9.80
N ALA A 96 4.25 -1.50 10.03
CA ALA A 96 4.01 -0.56 11.13
C ALA A 96 2.74 0.27 10.90
N ALA A 97 2.43 0.62 9.64
CA ALA A 97 1.17 1.26 9.27
C ALA A 97 -0.03 0.32 9.49
N VAL A 98 0.04 -0.94 9.02
CA VAL A 98 -1.01 -1.96 9.27
C VAL A 98 -1.28 -2.12 10.76
N HIS A 99 -0.22 -2.38 11.54
CA HIS A 99 -0.33 -2.58 12.98
C HIS A 99 -0.90 -1.33 13.68
N GLY A 100 -0.41 -0.14 13.30
CA GLY A 100 -0.88 1.12 13.86
C GLY A 100 -2.35 1.40 13.56
N ALA A 101 -2.78 1.23 12.30
CA ALA A 101 -4.15 1.46 11.88
C ALA A 101 -5.15 0.53 12.58
N LEU A 102 -4.79 -0.76 12.76
CA LEU A 102 -5.64 -1.74 13.43
C LEU A 102 -5.62 -1.59 14.95
N MET A 103 -4.44 -1.71 15.55
CA MET A 103 -4.32 -1.87 17.01
C MET A 103 -4.59 -0.59 17.79
N SER A 104 -4.54 0.58 17.17
CA SER A 104 -4.91 1.84 17.84
C SER A 104 -6.40 1.87 18.24
N GLY A 105 -7.28 1.34 17.40
CA GLY A 105 -8.73 1.33 17.60
C GLY A 105 -9.29 0.10 18.29
N LEU A 106 -8.53 -1.00 18.38
CA LEU A 106 -9.01 -2.30 18.87
C LEU A 106 -8.75 -2.52 20.37
N ARG A 107 -9.61 -3.28 21.00
CA ARG A 107 -9.57 -3.69 22.42
C ARG A 107 -9.92 -5.17 22.55
N ALA A 108 -9.58 -5.78 23.69
CA ALA A 108 -10.03 -7.13 24.02
C ALA A 108 -11.56 -7.23 23.98
N GLY A 109 -12.08 -8.25 23.33
CA GLY A 109 -13.51 -8.46 23.08
C GLY A 109 -14.02 -7.85 21.78
N ASP A 110 -13.23 -7.03 21.08
CA ASP A 110 -13.59 -6.52 19.77
C ASP A 110 -13.53 -7.61 18.69
N ARG A 111 -14.21 -7.36 17.58
CA ARG A 111 -14.31 -8.26 16.43
C ARG A 111 -13.83 -7.55 15.16
N VAL A 112 -13.04 -8.27 14.37
CA VAL A 112 -12.53 -7.84 13.06
C VAL A 112 -12.99 -8.83 12.00
N VAL A 113 -13.37 -8.32 10.82
CA VAL A 113 -13.66 -9.14 9.65
C VAL A 113 -12.64 -8.80 8.56
N ALA A 114 -12.10 -9.83 7.89
CA ALA A 114 -11.09 -9.67 6.84
C ALA A 114 -11.19 -10.76 5.77
N PRO A 115 -10.77 -10.54 4.52
CA PRO A 115 -10.69 -11.60 3.53
C PRO A 115 -9.55 -12.59 3.86
N ARG A 116 -9.65 -13.84 3.34
CA ARG A 116 -8.59 -14.84 3.48
C ARG A 116 -7.37 -14.49 2.62
N ALA A 117 -7.61 -13.87 1.46
CA ALA A 117 -6.57 -13.46 0.52
C ALA A 117 -5.93 -12.14 0.96
N LEU A 118 -4.86 -12.24 1.76
CA LEU A 118 -4.09 -11.12 2.31
C LEU A 118 -2.59 -11.38 2.19
N PHE A 119 -1.81 -10.31 2.22
CA PHE A 119 -0.38 -10.44 2.47
C PHE A 119 -0.13 -11.20 3.78
N ILE A 120 0.79 -12.16 3.75
CA ILE A 120 1.01 -13.11 4.85
C ILE A 120 1.20 -12.46 6.22
N SER A 121 1.90 -11.32 6.29
CA SER A 121 2.11 -10.64 7.57
C SER A 121 0.85 -9.95 8.09
N CYS A 122 -0.03 -9.48 7.21
CA CYS A 122 -1.35 -8.95 7.60
C CYS A 122 -2.24 -10.09 8.13
N TYR A 123 -2.26 -11.22 7.42
CA TYR A 123 -2.94 -12.43 7.88
C TYR A 123 -2.44 -12.88 9.26
N TRP A 124 -1.11 -12.86 9.48
CA TRP A 124 -0.52 -13.22 10.77
C TRP A 124 -0.94 -12.26 11.90
N ILE A 125 -0.97 -10.95 11.65
CA ILE A 125 -1.47 -9.97 12.64
C ILE A 125 -2.91 -10.30 13.03
N LEU A 126 -3.76 -10.52 12.04
CA LEU A 126 -5.18 -10.78 12.27
C LEU A 126 -5.41 -12.13 12.97
N LYS A 127 -4.75 -13.18 12.53
CA LYS A 127 -4.91 -14.53 13.07
C LYS A 127 -4.25 -14.71 14.44
N GLU A 128 -2.96 -14.33 14.53
CA GLU A 128 -2.15 -14.66 15.69
C GLU A 128 -2.10 -13.51 16.72
N LEU A 129 -1.79 -12.29 16.25
CA LEU A 129 -1.60 -11.19 17.18
C LEU A 129 -2.92 -10.72 17.80
N CYS A 130 -3.96 -10.54 16.99
CA CYS A 130 -5.30 -10.20 17.47
C CYS A 130 -5.81 -11.25 18.46
N GLY A 131 -5.64 -12.53 18.16
CA GLY A 131 -6.03 -13.62 19.07
C GLY A 131 -5.32 -13.56 20.43
N ARG A 132 -4.03 -13.19 20.47
CA ARG A 132 -3.27 -13.02 21.73
C ARG A 132 -3.81 -11.89 22.60
N TYR A 133 -4.43 -10.88 22.00
CA TYR A 133 -5.03 -9.75 22.71
C TYR A 133 -6.55 -9.91 22.94
N GLY A 134 -7.09 -11.10 22.70
CA GLY A 134 -8.52 -11.39 22.90
C GLY A 134 -9.43 -10.67 21.90
N ILE A 135 -8.93 -10.40 20.69
CA ILE A 135 -9.70 -9.84 19.59
C ILE A 135 -10.09 -10.99 18.66
N GLU A 136 -11.37 -11.11 18.35
CA GLU A 136 -11.90 -12.11 17.42
C GLU A 136 -11.61 -11.68 15.97
N THR A 137 -11.06 -12.56 15.15
CA THR A 137 -10.96 -12.35 13.70
C THR A 137 -11.79 -13.37 12.95
N VAL A 138 -12.65 -12.90 12.04
CA VAL A 138 -13.44 -13.72 11.13
C VAL A 138 -12.93 -13.51 9.71
N PHE A 139 -12.55 -14.62 9.07
CA PHE A 139 -12.06 -14.61 7.69
C PHE A 139 -13.16 -15.03 6.71
N VAL A 140 -13.34 -14.27 5.64
CA VAL A 140 -14.31 -14.49 4.58
C VAL A 140 -13.63 -14.67 3.22
N ASP A 141 -14.32 -15.19 2.23
CA ASP A 141 -13.94 -15.03 0.82
C ASP A 141 -14.17 -13.58 0.40
N GLY A 142 -13.09 -12.86 0.07
CA GLY A 142 -13.14 -11.43 -0.28
C GLY A 142 -14.00 -11.11 -1.49
N THR A 143 -14.22 -12.10 -2.38
CA THR A 143 -15.02 -11.95 -3.60
C THR A 143 -16.49 -12.36 -3.42
N ASN A 144 -16.85 -12.95 -2.27
CA ASN A 144 -18.18 -13.45 -1.97
C ASN A 144 -18.95 -12.50 -1.04
N LEU A 145 -19.78 -11.63 -1.60
CA LEU A 145 -20.57 -10.67 -0.82
C LEU A 145 -21.50 -11.34 0.21
N THR A 146 -21.98 -12.54 -0.04
CA THR A 146 -22.83 -13.27 0.94
C THR A 146 -22.05 -13.60 2.22
N GLU A 147 -20.78 -14.03 2.10
CA GLU A 147 -19.93 -14.24 3.30
C GLU A 147 -19.68 -12.93 4.07
N TRP A 148 -19.51 -11.80 3.35
CA TRP A 148 -19.40 -10.49 3.98
C TRP A 148 -20.69 -10.09 4.71
N GLU A 149 -21.87 -10.27 4.08
CA GLU A 149 -23.17 -10.00 4.70
C GLU A 149 -23.39 -10.83 5.98
N GLU A 150 -23.10 -12.13 5.92
CA GLU A 150 -23.20 -13.01 7.08
C GLU A 150 -22.24 -12.60 8.20
N ALA A 151 -20.97 -12.35 7.86
CA ALA A 151 -19.97 -11.95 8.83
C ALA A 151 -20.28 -10.59 9.47
N LEU A 152 -20.75 -9.62 8.70
CA LEU A 152 -21.09 -8.27 9.14
C LEU A 152 -22.52 -8.13 9.67
N SER A 153 -23.29 -9.23 9.76
CA SER A 153 -24.59 -9.25 10.46
C SER A 153 -24.45 -9.05 11.98
N LYS A 154 -23.24 -9.20 12.52
CA LYS A 154 -22.91 -8.98 13.93
C LYS A 154 -22.13 -7.68 14.12
N PRO A 155 -22.24 -6.99 15.27
CA PRO A 155 -21.43 -5.83 15.59
C PRO A 155 -19.93 -6.13 15.36
N THR A 156 -19.28 -5.30 14.59
CA THR A 156 -17.89 -5.46 14.16
C THR A 156 -17.15 -4.13 14.40
N LYS A 157 -15.95 -4.20 14.96
CA LYS A 157 -15.17 -2.99 15.27
C LYS A 157 -14.37 -2.49 14.10
N ALA A 158 -13.80 -3.41 13.30
CA ALA A 158 -13.04 -3.06 12.12
C ALA A 158 -13.21 -4.10 11.00
N VAL A 159 -13.13 -3.63 9.77
CA VAL A 159 -12.86 -4.44 8.59
C VAL A 159 -11.47 -4.08 8.11
N PHE A 160 -10.64 -5.10 7.84
CA PHE A 160 -9.35 -4.93 7.18
C PHE A 160 -9.37 -5.66 5.86
N LEU A 161 -8.98 -5.01 4.77
CA LEU A 161 -8.90 -5.65 3.47
C LEU A 161 -7.74 -5.10 2.63
N GLU A 162 -7.29 -5.92 1.67
CA GLU A 162 -6.30 -5.60 0.66
C GLU A 162 -6.93 -5.84 -0.72
N THR A 163 -6.87 -4.86 -1.61
CA THR A 163 -7.47 -4.96 -2.94
C THR A 163 -6.72 -4.10 -3.97
N PRO A 164 -6.18 -4.72 -5.07
CA PRO A 164 -6.10 -6.16 -5.33
C PRO A 164 -5.25 -6.91 -4.31
N SER A 165 -5.57 -8.19 -4.05
CA SER A 165 -4.88 -9.01 -3.04
C SER A 165 -3.51 -9.51 -3.49
N ASN A 166 -2.64 -9.83 -2.55
CA ASN A 166 -1.31 -10.42 -2.78
C ASN A 166 -1.25 -11.89 -2.34
N PRO A 167 -0.94 -12.86 -3.21
CA PRO A 167 -0.54 -12.70 -4.62
C PRO A 167 -1.70 -12.87 -5.60
N GLY A 168 -2.89 -13.25 -5.18
CA GLY A 168 -3.98 -13.74 -6.03
C GLY A 168 -4.63 -12.67 -6.94
N LEU A 169 -4.37 -11.39 -6.71
CA LEU A 169 -4.96 -10.25 -7.43
C LEU A 169 -6.51 -10.27 -7.43
N GLU A 170 -7.12 -10.87 -6.40
CA GLU A 170 -8.56 -10.78 -6.18
C GLU A 170 -8.94 -9.34 -5.86
N VAL A 171 -10.06 -8.89 -6.44
CA VAL A 171 -10.57 -7.53 -6.22
C VAL A 171 -11.84 -7.60 -5.39
N VAL A 172 -11.80 -6.91 -4.25
CA VAL A 172 -12.96 -6.77 -3.34
C VAL A 172 -13.80 -5.58 -3.80
N ASP A 173 -15.13 -5.73 -3.81
CA ASP A 173 -16.05 -4.62 -4.06
C ASP A 173 -16.04 -3.67 -2.87
N LEU A 174 -15.23 -2.60 -3.00
CA LEU A 174 -15.04 -1.61 -1.92
C LEU A 174 -16.34 -0.96 -1.49
N GLN A 175 -17.18 -0.52 -2.46
CA GLN A 175 -18.44 0.15 -2.12
C GLN A 175 -19.37 -0.76 -1.33
N ALA A 176 -19.59 -2.00 -1.82
CA ALA A 176 -20.48 -2.93 -1.16
C ALA A 176 -19.98 -3.32 0.24
N VAL A 177 -18.67 -3.58 0.38
CA VAL A 177 -18.10 -3.97 1.68
C VAL A 177 -18.07 -2.79 2.66
N CYS A 178 -17.75 -1.57 2.23
CA CYS A 178 -17.83 -0.39 3.10
C CYS A 178 -19.26 -0.15 3.58
N ASP A 179 -20.26 -0.25 2.70
CA ASP A 179 -21.67 -0.08 3.08
C ASP A 179 -22.13 -1.12 4.13
N LEU A 180 -21.70 -2.38 3.99
CA LEU A 180 -21.98 -3.44 4.95
C LEU A 180 -21.24 -3.21 6.27
N ALA A 181 -19.97 -2.83 6.23
CA ALA A 181 -19.13 -2.57 7.39
C ALA A 181 -19.69 -1.42 8.24
N HIS A 182 -20.08 -0.32 7.60
CA HIS A 182 -20.65 0.83 8.30
C HIS A 182 -21.99 0.50 8.98
N LYS A 183 -22.84 -0.34 8.36
CA LYS A 183 -24.06 -0.84 9.01
C LYS A 183 -23.77 -1.68 10.25
N ALA A 184 -22.64 -2.39 10.27
CA ALA A 184 -22.17 -3.15 11.44
C ALA A 184 -21.42 -2.29 12.47
N GLY A 185 -21.22 -0.99 12.23
CA GLY A 185 -20.48 -0.06 13.08
C GLY A 185 -18.95 -0.18 12.98
N ALA A 186 -18.44 -0.79 11.91
CA ALA A 186 -17.02 -1.05 11.70
C ALA A 186 -16.32 0.10 10.99
N VAL A 187 -15.07 0.37 11.38
CA VAL A 187 -14.09 1.18 10.65
C VAL A 187 -13.48 0.33 9.54
N VAL A 188 -13.46 0.82 8.31
CA VAL A 188 -12.88 0.12 7.16
C VAL A 188 -11.46 0.58 6.91
N VAL A 189 -10.50 -0.34 7.06
CA VAL A 189 -9.06 -0.13 6.82
C VAL A 189 -8.67 -0.84 5.53
N VAL A 190 -8.21 -0.08 4.54
CA VAL A 190 -7.81 -0.61 3.22
C VAL A 190 -6.32 -0.53 3.03
N ASP A 191 -5.66 -1.67 2.79
CA ASP A 191 -4.30 -1.70 2.26
C ASP A 191 -4.37 -1.53 0.73
N ASN A 192 -3.96 -0.35 0.27
CA ASN A 192 -4.01 0.03 -1.14
C ASN A 192 -2.63 -0.05 -1.83
N ALA A 193 -1.70 -0.81 -1.27
CA ALA A 193 -0.30 -0.84 -1.73
C ALA A 193 -0.15 -1.31 -3.18
N PHE A 194 -0.98 -2.27 -3.66
CA PHE A 194 -0.89 -2.79 -5.03
C PHE A 194 -1.50 -1.85 -6.06
N ALA A 195 -2.69 -1.31 -5.77
CA ALA A 195 -3.36 -0.38 -6.67
C ALA A 195 -2.69 0.99 -6.69
N THR A 196 -1.99 1.38 -5.63
CA THR A 196 -1.40 2.71 -5.45
C THR A 196 -2.45 3.82 -5.38
N PRO A 197 -2.10 5.01 -4.90
CA PRO A 197 -3.01 6.16 -4.92
C PRO A 197 -3.33 6.67 -6.35
N VAL A 198 -2.58 6.17 -7.35
CA VAL A 198 -2.75 6.56 -8.76
C VAL A 198 -3.92 5.82 -9.43
N LEU A 199 -4.09 4.53 -9.11
CA LEU A 199 -5.02 3.67 -9.83
C LEU A 199 -6.32 3.40 -9.07
N GLN A 200 -6.32 3.55 -7.75
CA GLN A 200 -7.51 3.33 -6.92
C GLN A 200 -7.54 4.32 -5.77
N ARG A 201 -8.71 4.87 -5.51
CA ARG A 201 -8.96 5.85 -4.45
C ARG A 201 -10.00 5.29 -3.46
N PRO A 202 -9.61 4.55 -2.44
CA PRO A 202 -10.57 3.87 -1.56
C PRO A 202 -11.52 4.81 -0.80
N PHE A 203 -11.13 6.06 -0.53
CA PHE A 203 -12.04 7.04 0.09
C PHE A 203 -13.27 7.34 -0.77
N ASP A 204 -13.16 7.27 -2.10
CA ASP A 204 -14.29 7.49 -3.01
C ASP A 204 -15.35 6.37 -2.89
N PHE A 205 -15.00 5.24 -2.27
CA PHE A 205 -15.85 4.07 -2.04
C PHE A 205 -16.22 3.86 -0.56
N GLY A 206 -15.88 4.81 0.31
CA GLY A 206 -16.27 4.76 1.72
C GLY A 206 -15.24 4.15 2.67
N ALA A 207 -13.99 3.92 2.28
CA ALA A 207 -12.95 3.55 3.23
C ALA A 207 -12.74 4.66 4.27
N ASP A 208 -12.50 4.28 5.54
CA ASP A 208 -12.25 5.22 6.63
C ASP A 208 -10.76 5.49 6.82
N VAL A 209 -9.96 4.45 6.59
CA VAL A 209 -8.51 4.49 6.75
C VAL A 209 -7.86 3.81 5.54
N ILE A 210 -6.87 4.47 4.95
CA ILE A 210 -6.02 3.89 3.91
C ILE A 210 -4.62 3.73 4.46
N ILE A 211 -3.98 2.61 4.12
CA ILE A 211 -2.57 2.41 4.40
C ILE A 211 -1.80 2.15 3.11
N TYR A 212 -0.53 2.57 3.13
CA TYR A 212 0.44 2.24 2.09
C TYR A 212 1.72 1.68 2.69
N SER A 213 2.23 0.63 2.08
CA SER A 213 3.65 0.34 2.15
C SER A 213 4.38 1.28 1.20
N ALA A 214 4.88 2.40 1.73
CA ALA A 214 5.60 3.39 0.94
C ALA A 214 6.92 2.85 0.36
N THR A 215 7.41 1.72 0.90
CA THR A 215 8.50 0.88 0.38
C THR A 215 8.32 0.48 -1.09
N LYS A 216 7.06 0.40 -1.57
CA LYS A 216 6.70 -0.12 -2.89
C LYS A 216 6.71 1.01 -3.93
N HIS A 217 5.61 1.22 -4.62
CA HIS A 217 5.51 2.20 -5.71
C HIS A 217 5.83 3.65 -5.30
N ILE A 218 5.59 4.04 -4.02
CA ILE A 218 5.89 5.41 -3.56
C ILE A 218 7.40 5.66 -3.61
N ASP A 219 8.21 4.77 -3.06
CA ASP A 219 9.67 4.78 -3.26
C ASP A 219 10.02 4.50 -4.73
N GLY A 220 9.52 3.40 -5.27
CA GLY A 220 9.60 3.00 -6.68
C GLY A 220 10.96 2.62 -7.22
N GLU A 221 11.99 2.57 -6.37
CA GLU A 221 13.37 2.31 -6.79
C GLU A 221 14.12 1.35 -5.82
N GLY A 222 13.41 0.79 -4.82
CA GLY A 222 13.96 -0.17 -3.87
C GLY A 222 14.97 0.41 -2.88
N ARG A 223 14.89 1.73 -2.58
CA ARG A 223 15.88 2.48 -1.78
C ARG A 223 15.65 2.42 -0.29
N CYS A 224 14.38 2.39 0.15
CA CYS A 224 14.07 2.52 1.58
C CYS A 224 12.78 1.80 1.99
N LEU A 225 12.65 1.58 3.29
CA LEU A 225 11.41 1.18 3.93
C LEU A 225 10.61 2.40 4.36
N GLY A 226 9.29 2.30 4.27
CA GLY A 226 8.35 3.28 4.81
C GLY A 226 6.93 2.78 4.77
N GLY A 227 6.08 3.41 5.55
CA GLY A 227 4.64 3.23 5.54
C GLY A 227 3.94 4.53 5.84
N ILE A 228 2.66 4.60 5.58
CA ILE A 228 1.84 5.75 5.92
C ILE A 228 0.39 5.32 6.15
N ILE A 229 -0.26 5.99 7.08
CA ILE A 229 -1.69 5.86 7.39
C ILE A 229 -2.36 7.18 7.04
N LEU A 230 -3.50 7.10 6.36
CA LEU A 230 -4.33 8.26 6.00
C LEU A 230 -5.76 8.03 6.45
N THR A 231 -6.45 9.10 6.84
CA THR A 231 -7.90 9.07 7.15
C THR A 231 -8.55 10.40 6.82
N ASN A 232 -9.84 10.36 6.47
CA ASN A 232 -10.68 11.55 6.30
C ASN A 232 -11.35 12.01 7.61
N ASP A 233 -11.19 11.22 8.68
CA ASP A 233 -11.61 11.63 10.01
C ASP A 233 -10.39 12.16 10.78
N LYS A 234 -10.23 13.48 10.76
CA LYS A 234 -9.13 14.17 11.45
C LYS A 234 -9.13 13.89 12.95
N GLN A 235 -10.32 13.77 13.56
CA GLN A 235 -10.44 13.50 14.98
C GLN A 235 -10.02 12.06 15.31
N TYR A 236 -10.45 11.09 14.51
CA TYR A 236 -10.00 9.69 14.65
C TYR A 236 -8.46 9.58 14.48
N GLY A 237 -7.91 10.30 13.51
CA GLY A 237 -6.46 10.38 13.31
C GLY A 237 -5.73 10.96 14.52
N SER A 238 -6.20 12.10 15.07
CA SER A 238 -5.54 12.80 16.19
C SER A 238 -5.75 12.12 17.55
N ASP A 239 -6.93 11.59 17.81
CA ASP A 239 -7.31 11.14 19.16
C ASP A 239 -7.11 9.63 19.35
N VAL A 240 -7.12 8.84 18.27
CA VAL A 240 -7.01 7.37 18.32
C VAL A 240 -5.67 6.90 17.75
N ILE A 241 -5.35 7.25 16.50
CA ILE A 241 -4.16 6.72 15.81
C ILE A 241 -2.88 7.41 16.32
N HIS A 242 -2.86 8.74 16.38
CA HIS A 242 -1.65 9.49 16.73
C HIS A 242 -1.10 9.15 18.12
N PRO A 243 -1.91 9.12 19.22
CA PRO A 243 -1.37 8.77 20.55
C PRO A 243 -0.75 7.37 20.56
N TYR A 244 -1.38 6.41 19.87
CA TYR A 244 -0.86 5.06 19.78
C TYR A 244 0.53 5.03 19.11
N LEU A 245 0.66 5.66 17.94
CA LEU A 245 1.93 5.70 17.19
C LEU A 245 3.00 6.52 17.92
N ARG A 246 2.62 7.65 18.50
CA ARG A 246 3.52 8.51 19.29
C ARG A 246 4.18 7.75 20.44
N HIS A 247 3.41 6.90 21.14
CA HIS A 247 3.90 6.19 22.31
C HIS A 247 4.51 4.83 22.01
N THR A 248 4.08 4.13 20.95
CA THR A 248 4.67 2.85 20.51
C THR A 248 5.91 3.03 19.65
N GLY A 249 6.07 4.19 18.99
CA GLY A 249 7.32 4.64 18.39
C GLY A 249 7.71 4.05 17.02
N PRO A 250 6.79 3.65 16.11
CA PRO A 250 7.14 3.13 14.78
C PRO A 250 7.50 4.25 13.78
N THR A 251 8.39 5.15 14.21
CA THR A 251 8.71 6.41 13.53
C THR A 251 9.62 6.17 12.33
N ILE A 252 9.27 6.78 11.21
CA ILE A 252 10.12 6.80 10.01
C ILE A 252 11.32 7.75 10.21
N SER A 253 12.48 7.43 9.61
CA SER A 253 13.60 8.35 9.61
C SER A 253 13.35 9.54 8.67
N PRO A 254 13.84 10.75 8.99
CA PRO A 254 13.74 11.91 8.09
C PRO A 254 14.38 11.66 6.72
N PHE A 255 15.46 10.89 6.66
CA PHE A 255 16.12 10.53 5.41
C PHE A 255 15.22 9.66 4.52
N ASN A 256 14.58 8.62 5.07
CA ASN A 256 13.64 7.80 4.33
C ASN A 256 12.43 8.64 3.87
N SER A 257 11.90 9.50 4.76
CA SER A 257 10.80 10.42 4.41
C SER A 257 11.17 11.33 3.22
N TRP A 258 12.42 11.82 3.18
CA TRP A 258 12.89 12.64 2.06
C TRP A 258 12.99 11.84 0.77
N LEU A 259 13.50 10.60 0.80
CA LEU A 259 13.51 9.71 -0.38
C LEU A 259 12.08 9.45 -0.90
N LEU A 260 11.13 9.16 -0.01
CA LEU A 260 9.73 8.94 -0.37
C LEU A 260 9.08 10.20 -0.92
N LEU A 261 9.34 11.36 -0.32
CA LEU A 261 8.87 12.66 -0.79
C LEU A 261 9.35 12.93 -2.23
N LYS A 262 10.61 12.63 -2.53
CA LYS A 262 11.16 12.75 -3.89
C LYS A 262 10.60 11.69 -4.84
N GLY A 263 10.40 10.45 -4.38
CA GLY A 263 9.77 9.39 -5.16
C GLY A 263 8.35 9.73 -5.61
N MET A 264 7.60 10.50 -4.82
CA MET A 264 6.24 10.92 -5.18
C MET A 264 6.18 11.82 -6.41
N GLU A 265 7.19 12.64 -6.69
CA GLU A 265 7.18 13.57 -7.82
C GLU A 265 6.99 12.85 -9.17
N THR A 266 7.47 11.62 -9.28
CA THR A 266 7.37 10.78 -10.49
C THR A 266 6.41 9.61 -10.34
N LEU A 267 5.71 9.48 -9.20
CA LEU A 267 4.87 8.32 -8.89
C LEU A 267 3.83 8.04 -9.99
N GLU A 268 3.07 9.04 -10.39
CA GLU A 268 2.02 8.88 -11.40
C GLU A 268 2.60 8.47 -12.77
N LEU A 269 3.73 9.06 -13.17
CA LEU A 269 4.41 8.72 -14.43
C LEU A 269 4.87 7.27 -14.44
N ARG A 270 5.50 6.82 -13.33
CA ARG A 270 5.99 5.44 -13.19
C ARG A 270 4.84 4.44 -13.18
N VAL A 271 3.83 4.67 -12.38
CA VAL A 271 2.68 3.76 -12.25
C VAL A 271 1.91 3.64 -13.57
N GLN A 272 1.71 4.74 -14.30
CA GLN A 272 1.04 4.70 -15.61
C GLN A 272 1.85 3.91 -16.64
N ALA A 273 3.17 4.13 -16.71
CA ALA A 273 4.05 3.40 -17.61
C ALA A 273 4.09 1.90 -17.26
N GLN A 274 4.26 1.58 -15.98
CA GLN A 274 4.26 0.20 -15.49
C GLN A 274 2.92 -0.51 -15.74
N SER A 275 1.80 0.18 -15.59
CA SER A 275 0.46 -0.39 -15.85
C SER A 275 0.25 -0.66 -17.35
N ALA A 276 0.73 0.21 -18.22
CA ALA A 276 0.68 0.01 -19.67
C ALA A 276 1.56 -1.18 -20.12
N ALA A 277 2.78 -1.28 -19.57
CA ALA A 277 3.68 -2.41 -19.81
C ALA A 277 3.11 -3.72 -19.23
N GLY A 278 2.53 -3.65 -18.01
CA GLY A 278 1.90 -4.80 -17.36
C GLY A 278 0.79 -5.44 -18.19
N LEU A 279 -0.04 -4.63 -18.85
CA LEU A 279 -1.08 -5.14 -19.76
C LEU A 279 -0.47 -5.88 -20.95
N GLN A 280 0.54 -5.33 -21.62
CA GLN A 280 1.18 -5.97 -22.77
C GLN A 280 1.84 -7.31 -22.38
N VAL A 281 2.54 -7.35 -21.26
CA VAL A 281 3.14 -8.59 -20.74
C VAL A 281 2.06 -9.60 -20.35
N ALA A 282 0.93 -9.16 -19.78
CA ALA A 282 -0.16 -10.03 -19.40
C ALA A 282 -0.85 -10.67 -20.62
N GLU A 283 -1.11 -9.89 -21.67
CA GLU A 283 -1.68 -10.38 -22.94
C GLU A 283 -0.76 -11.39 -23.63
N PHE A 284 0.54 -11.15 -23.66
CA PHE A 284 1.52 -12.12 -24.16
C PHE A 284 1.48 -13.43 -23.36
N LEU A 285 1.60 -13.34 -22.02
CA LEU A 285 1.62 -14.53 -21.16
C LEU A 285 0.33 -15.32 -21.20
N GLU A 286 -0.84 -14.67 -21.32
CA GLU A 286 -2.13 -15.34 -21.42
C GLU A 286 -2.22 -16.25 -22.67
N SER A 287 -1.56 -15.85 -23.76
CA SER A 287 -1.50 -16.64 -25.01
C SER A 287 -0.39 -17.69 -25.05
N HIS A 288 0.54 -17.68 -24.08
CA HIS A 288 1.73 -18.51 -24.11
C HIS A 288 1.43 -19.99 -23.80
N PRO A 289 1.92 -20.99 -24.62
CA PRO A 289 1.54 -22.39 -24.49
C PRO A 289 1.94 -23.05 -23.16
N LYS A 290 2.96 -22.56 -22.47
CA LYS A 290 3.41 -23.05 -21.14
C LYS A 290 2.63 -22.46 -19.97
N VAL A 291 1.82 -21.44 -20.20
CA VAL A 291 1.01 -20.76 -19.17
C VAL A 291 -0.38 -21.38 -19.11
N ALA A 292 -0.85 -21.69 -17.93
CA ALA A 292 -2.20 -22.21 -17.68
C ALA A 292 -3.21 -21.09 -17.45
N GLN A 293 -2.81 -20.04 -16.71
CA GLN A 293 -3.66 -18.88 -16.39
C GLN A 293 -2.79 -17.67 -16.09
N VAL A 294 -3.29 -16.49 -16.44
CA VAL A 294 -2.79 -15.21 -15.97
C VAL A 294 -3.90 -14.49 -15.21
N LEU A 295 -3.62 -14.02 -14.00
CA LEU A 295 -4.48 -13.05 -13.33
C LEU A 295 -3.83 -11.67 -13.44
N TYR A 296 -4.51 -10.77 -14.09
CA TYR A 296 -4.16 -9.35 -14.21
C TYR A 296 -5.46 -8.55 -14.29
N PRO A 297 -5.62 -7.50 -13.46
CA PRO A 297 -6.93 -6.87 -13.24
C PRO A 297 -7.64 -6.38 -14.52
N LEU A 298 -6.91 -5.93 -15.54
CA LEU A 298 -7.48 -5.45 -16.81
C LEU A 298 -7.45 -6.47 -17.96
N LEU A 299 -7.13 -7.75 -17.72
CA LEU A 299 -7.42 -8.79 -18.70
C LEU A 299 -8.92 -9.11 -18.70
N PRO A 300 -9.57 -9.23 -19.86
CA PRO A 300 -11.00 -9.62 -19.94
C PRO A 300 -11.31 -10.97 -19.30
N SER A 301 -10.31 -11.85 -19.17
CA SER A 301 -10.41 -13.15 -18.51
C SER A 301 -10.37 -13.06 -16.97
N HIS A 302 -10.06 -11.89 -16.39
CA HIS A 302 -10.02 -11.72 -14.94
C HIS A 302 -11.43 -11.88 -14.35
N PRO A 303 -11.63 -12.69 -13.28
CA PRO A 303 -12.97 -12.96 -12.73
C PRO A 303 -13.75 -11.71 -12.32
N GLN A 304 -13.06 -10.66 -11.84
CA GLN A 304 -13.66 -9.40 -11.40
C GLN A 304 -13.43 -8.26 -12.42
N TYR A 305 -13.23 -8.54 -13.71
CA TYR A 305 -12.92 -7.53 -14.74
C TYR A 305 -13.87 -6.32 -14.74
N ASP A 306 -15.18 -6.56 -14.67
CA ASP A 306 -16.17 -5.49 -14.66
C ASP A 306 -16.11 -4.63 -13.40
N LEU A 307 -15.81 -5.23 -12.24
CA LEU A 307 -15.60 -4.53 -11.00
C LEU A 307 -14.31 -3.68 -11.06
N VAL A 308 -13.23 -4.25 -11.57
CA VAL A 308 -11.96 -3.51 -11.77
C VAL A 308 -12.20 -2.24 -12.58
N ARG A 309 -12.90 -2.33 -13.70
CA ARG A 309 -13.21 -1.17 -14.56
C ARG A 309 -14.05 -0.08 -13.89
N LYS A 310 -14.80 -0.42 -12.85
CA LYS A 310 -15.57 0.57 -12.06
C LYS A 310 -14.72 1.19 -10.95
N GLN A 311 -13.81 0.41 -10.37
CA GLN A 311 -13.11 0.76 -9.14
C GLN A 311 -11.70 1.28 -9.36
N MET A 312 -11.05 0.88 -10.48
CA MET A 312 -9.66 1.21 -10.79
C MET A 312 -9.54 1.92 -12.14
N THR A 313 -8.53 2.78 -12.27
CA THR A 313 -8.21 3.51 -13.50
C THR A 313 -7.16 2.80 -14.37
N GLY A 314 -6.56 1.70 -13.88
CA GLY A 314 -5.55 0.88 -14.56
C GLY A 314 -5.35 -0.45 -13.86
N GLY A 315 -4.70 -1.41 -14.53
CA GLY A 315 -4.46 -2.77 -13.99
C GLY A 315 -3.28 -2.88 -13.04
N GLY A 316 -2.44 -1.86 -12.97
CA GLY A 316 -1.20 -1.89 -12.19
C GLY A 316 -0.08 -2.67 -12.89
N ASN A 317 0.93 -3.05 -12.13
CA ASN A 317 2.12 -3.72 -12.65
C ASN A 317 2.31 -5.15 -12.11
N MET A 318 1.33 -5.64 -11.34
CA MET A 318 1.41 -6.96 -10.73
C MET A 318 0.66 -7.98 -11.58
N LEU A 319 1.31 -9.12 -11.82
CA LEU A 319 0.72 -10.27 -12.51
C LEU A 319 0.90 -11.53 -11.66
N SER A 320 -0.11 -12.39 -11.65
CA SER A 320 -0.02 -13.76 -11.15
C SER A 320 -0.10 -14.71 -12.32
N VAL A 321 0.97 -15.47 -12.54
CA VAL A 321 1.15 -16.33 -13.70
C VAL A 321 1.20 -17.78 -13.21
N PHE A 322 0.24 -18.59 -13.63
CA PHE A 322 0.17 -20.01 -13.31
C PHE A 322 0.73 -20.82 -14.48
N LEU A 323 1.85 -21.49 -14.27
CA LEU A 323 2.48 -22.32 -15.28
C LEU A 323 1.78 -23.67 -15.39
N LYS A 324 1.77 -24.25 -16.59
CA LYS A 324 1.46 -25.67 -16.80
C LYS A 324 2.62 -26.50 -16.25
N GLY A 325 2.33 -27.30 -15.25
CA GLY A 325 3.36 -28.02 -14.49
C GLY A 325 3.35 -27.58 -13.03
N GLY A 326 4.47 -27.63 -12.39
CA GLY A 326 4.55 -27.37 -10.96
C GLY A 326 5.75 -26.53 -10.56
N LYS A 327 6.31 -26.85 -9.39
CA LYS A 327 7.48 -26.16 -8.84
C LYS A 327 8.71 -26.28 -9.74
N THR A 328 8.91 -27.42 -10.40
CA THR A 328 10.10 -27.64 -11.25
C THR A 328 10.10 -26.68 -12.44
N GLU A 329 8.98 -26.57 -13.15
CA GLU A 329 8.81 -25.68 -14.29
C GLU A 329 8.91 -24.20 -13.85
N ALA A 330 8.32 -23.86 -12.69
CA ALA A 330 8.45 -22.53 -12.11
C ALA A 330 9.91 -22.18 -11.82
N PHE A 331 10.67 -23.11 -11.25
CA PHE A 331 12.09 -22.89 -10.93
C PHE A 331 12.96 -22.85 -12.17
N ASN A 332 12.71 -23.71 -13.17
CA ASN A 332 13.41 -23.65 -14.45
C ASN A 332 13.19 -22.30 -15.13
N THR A 333 11.93 -21.82 -15.19
CA THR A 333 11.61 -20.49 -15.72
C THR A 333 12.38 -19.40 -14.96
N LEU A 334 12.30 -19.37 -13.62
CA LEU A 334 13.02 -18.36 -12.83
C LEU A 334 14.53 -18.37 -13.08
N ASN A 335 15.14 -19.55 -13.10
CA ASN A 335 16.59 -19.71 -13.29
C ASN A 335 17.02 -19.40 -14.75
N GLY A 336 16.10 -19.48 -15.70
CA GLY A 336 16.33 -19.13 -17.11
C GLY A 336 16.31 -17.64 -17.40
N LEU A 337 15.78 -16.80 -16.51
CA LEU A 337 15.71 -15.34 -16.70
C LEU A 337 17.09 -14.70 -16.72
N ARG A 338 17.25 -13.63 -17.52
CA ARG A 338 18.51 -12.88 -17.69
C ARG A 338 18.39 -11.41 -17.30
N MET A 339 17.21 -10.83 -17.45
CA MET A 339 16.94 -9.43 -17.14
C MET A 339 15.98 -9.27 -15.97
N VAL A 340 14.85 -9.97 -15.98
CA VAL A 340 13.89 -9.97 -14.87
C VAL A 340 14.53 -10.60 -13.64
N MET A 341 14.54 -9.89 -12.52
CA MET A 341 15.28 -10.30 -11.32
C MET A 341 14.42 -11.13 -10.37
N ILE A 342 14.98 -12.17 -9.81
CA ILE A 342 14.33 -12.96 -8.74
C ILE A 342 14.38 -12.16 -7.44
N SER A 343 13.23 -11.63 -7.01
CA SER A 343 13.08 -10.88 -5.76
C SER A 343 11.63 -10.94 -5.27
N ASN A 344 11.47 -10.95 -3.96
CA ASN A 344 10.15 -10.87 -3.33
C ASN A 344 9.62 -9.44 -3.17
N ASN A 345 10.38 -8.40 -3.57
CA ASN A 345 9.89 -7.02 -3.58
C ASN A 345 8.96 -6.77 -4.79
N LEU A 346 8.41 -5.56 -4.91
CA LEU A 346 7.50 -5.16 -5.98
C LEU A 346 7.42 -3.63 -6.09
N GLY A 347 6.86 -3.14 -7.18
CA GLY A 347 6.69 -1.70 -7.40
C GLY A 347 7.99 -0.94 -7.68
N ASP A 348 9.06 -1.66 -7.99
CA ASP A 348 10.38 -1.12 -8.34
C ASP A 348 10.41 -0.68 -9.81
N SER A 349 11.38 0.15 -10.16
CA SER A 349 11.71 0.48 -11.56
C SER A 349 12.23 -0.71 -12.36
N LYS A 350 12.71 -1.74 -11.69
CA LYS A 350 13.16 -3.02 -12.27
C LYS A 350 12.05 -4.07 -12.19
N SER A 351 11.95 -4.90 -13.22
CA SER A 351 11.04 -6.05 -13.22
C SER A 351 11.52 -7.12 -12.25
N LEU A 352 10.64 -7.54 -11.34
CA LEU A 352 10.92 -8.47 -10.25
C LEU A 352 9.94 -9.64 -10.29
N ILE A 353 10.44 -10.86 -10.08
CA ILE A 353 9.61 -12.06 -10.07
C ILE A 353 9.92 -12.94 -8.86
N THR A 354 8.91 -13.64 -8.34
CA THR A 354 9.10 -14.57 -7.22
C THR A 354 8.16 -15.77 -7.36
N HIS A 355 8.50 -16.86 -6.66
CA HIS A 355 7.64 -18.03 -6.48
C HIS A 355 7.00 -17.97 -5.08
N PRO A 356 5.75 -17.52 -4.94
CA PRO A 356 5.13 -17.26 -3.63
C PRO A 356 5.12 -18.46 -2.70
N ALA A 357 4.86 -19.66 -3.23
CA ALA A 357 4.75 -20.89 -2.43
C ALA A 357 6.03 -21.23 -1.64
N THR A 358 7.21 -20.83 -2.11
CA THR A 358 8.49 -21.10 -1.45
C THR A 358 9.17 -19.87 -0.85
N THR A 359 8.59 -18.69 -1.04
CA THR A 359 9.14 -17.41 -0.55
C THR A 359 8.15 -16.70 0.37
N THR A 360 7.36 -15.78 -0.15
CA THR A 360 6.49 -14.88 0.63
C THR A 360 5.42 -15.62 1.42
N HIS A 361 4.95 -16.79 0.96
CA HIS A 361 3.88 -17.58 1.58
C HIS A 361 4.36 -18.98 2.02
N SER A 362 5.67 -19.16 2.18
CA SER A 362 6.27 -20.45 2.54
C SER A 362 5.85 -20.98 3.93
N LYS A 363 5.35 -20.10 4.80
CA LYS A 363 4.92 -20.45 6.17
C LYS A 363 3.46 -20.87 6.31
N LEU A 364 2.67 -20.73 5.24
CA LEU A 364 1.29 -21.21 5.20
C LEU A 364 1.26 -22.74 5.18
N THR A 365 0.25 -23.32 5.83
CA THR A 365 -0.06 -24.75 5.67
C THR A 365 -0.54 -25.03 4.24
N ASP A 366 -0.62 -26.30 3.86
CA ASP A 366 -1.05 -26.65 2.51
C ASP A 366 -2.53 -26.30 2.30
N GLU A 367 -3.36 -26.42 3.34
CA GLU A 367 -4.77 -26.00 3.32
C GLU A 367 -4.90 -24.48 3.16
N GLU A 368 -4.07 -23.71 3.86
CA GLU A 368 -4.04 -22.24 3.74
C GLU A 368 -3.55 -21.80 2.36
N LYS A 369 -2.55 -22.49 1.77
CA LYS A 369 -2.10 -22.23 0.38
C LYS A 369 -3.20 -22.49 -0.62
N VAL A 370 -3.94 -23.60 -0.47
CA VAL A 370 -5.09 -23.89 -1.34
C VAL A 370 -6.16 -22.79 -1.22
N ALA A 371 -6.51 -22.39 0.00
CA ALA A 371 -7.50 -21.35 0.27
C ALA A 371 -7.08 -19.97 -0.29
N ALA A 372 -5.77 -19.70 -0.37
CA ALA A 372 -5.21 -18.48 -0.95
C ALA A 372 -4.82 -18.63 -2.43
N ARG A 373 -5.16 -19.74 -3.08
CA ARG A 373 -4.83 -20.08 -4.49
C ARG A 373 -3.33 -20.01 -4.80
N ILE A 374 -2.49 -20.42 -3.83
CA ILE A 374 -1.03 -20.45 -3.98
C ILE A 374 -0.62 -21.83 -4.47
N GLU A 375 -0.67 -21.99 -5.78
CA GLU A 375 -0.36 -23.23 -6.47
C GLU A 375 1.16 -23.43 -6.66
N PRO A 376 1.65 -24.68 -6.82
CA PRO A 376 3.06 -24.95 -7.04
C PRO A 376 3.67 -24.33 -8.31
N GLY A 377 2.85 -24.04 -9.32
CA GLY A 377 3.25 -23.38 -10.56
C GLY A 377 3.07 -21.86 -10.57
N LEU A 378 2.65 -21.24 -9.45
CA LEU A 378 2.39 -19.80 -9.39
C LEU A 378 3.70 -19.00 -9.33
N LEU A 379 3.83 -18.07 -10.26
CA LEU A 379 4.82 -16.99 -10.24
C LEU A 379 4.11 -15.64 -10.06
N ARG A 380 4.68 -14.75 -9.25
CA ARG A 380 4.22 -13.36 -9.12
C ARG A 380 5.27 -12.45 -9.75
N LEU A 381 4.87 -11.75 -10.82
CA LEU A 381 5.69 -10.79 -11.55
C LEU A 381 5.27 -9.36 -11.19
N SER A 382 6.25 -8.50 -10.90
CA SER A 382 6.12 -7.05 -10.77
C SER A 382 6.84 -6.42 -11.95
N VAL A 383 6.10 -5.90 -12.91
CA VAL A 383 6.65 -5.26 -14.13
C VAL A 383 7.27 -3.92 -13.78
N GLY A 384 8.50 -3.68 -14.26
CA GLY A 384 9.27 -2.46 -14.04
C GLY A 384 9.00 -1.39 -15.11
N LEU A 385 10.07 -0.63 -15.41
CA LEU A 385 10.05 0.46 -16.38
C LEU A 385 10.90 0.15 -17.63
N GLU A 386 11.36 -1.09 -17.75
CA GLU A 386 12.08 -1.59 -18.93
C GLU A 386 11.14 -1.58 -20.14
N ASP A 387 11.71 -1.66 -21.36
CA ASP A 387 10.88 -1.83 -22.56
C ASP A 387 10.06 -3.12 -22.44
N PRO A 388 8.73 -3.07 -22.61
CA PRO A 388 7.87 -4.25 -22.48
C PRO A 388 8.29 -5.41 -23.38
N GLN A 389 8.87 -5.11 -24.57
CA GLN A 389 9.30 -6.14 -25.49
C GLN A 389 10.51 -6.91 -24.95
N ASP A 390 11.46 -6.23 -24.29
CA ASP A 390 12.60 -6.88 -23.65
C ASP A 390 12.15 -7.80 -22.50
N ILE A 391 11.12 -7.39 -21.73
CA ILE A 391 10.53 -8.21 -20.69
C ILE A 391 9.89 -9.47 -21.29
N ILE A 392 9.12 -9.30 -22.36
CA ILE A 392 8.46 -10.40 -23.09
C ILE A 392 9.48 -11.39 -23.64
N GLU A 393 10.54 -10.91 -24.30
CA GLU A 393 11.59 -11.77 -24.85
C GLU A 393 12.36 -12.55 -23.78
N ASP A 394 12.62 -11.94 -22.62
CA ASP A 394 13.28 -12.62 -21.50
C ASP A 394 12.37 -13.73 -20.91
N LEU A 395 11.07 -13.45 -20.76
CA LEU A 395 10.09 -14.42 -20.29
C LEU A 395 9.86 -15.56 -21.30
N ASP A 396 9.70 -15.24 -22.59
CA ASP A 396 9.48 -16.24 -23.65
C ASP A 396 10.62 -17.25 -23.72
N ARG A 397 11.85 -16.74 -23.73
CA ARG A 397 13.07 -17.57 -23.72
C ARG A 397 13.13 -18.47 -22.47
N ALA A 398 12.90 -17.90 -21.29
CA ALA A 398 12.95 -18.65 -20.05
C ALA A 398 11.85 -19.71 -19.95
N LEU A 399 10.64 -19.43 -20.46
CA LEU A 399 9.53 -20.38 -20.54
C LEU A 399 9.81 -21.49 -21.57
N ALA A 400 10.48 -21.18 -22.69
CA ALA A 400 10.82 -22.19 -23.69
C ALA A 400 11.81 -23.23 -23.18
N GLU A 401 12.71 -22.85 -22.27
CA GLU A 401 13.74 -23.69 -21.66
C GLU A 401 13.21 -24.48 -20.43
N ALA A 402 11.99 -24.18 -19.93
CA ALA A 402 11.38 -24.77 -18.71
C ALA A 402 10.49 -26.06 -19.05
#